data_5cf737fe62cb48a4b7dbab4d47adc1ab
#
_entry.id   5cf737fe62cb48a4b7dbab4d47adc1ab
#
_cell.length_a   1.000
_cell.length_b   1.000
_cell.length_c   1.000
_cell.angle_alpha   90.00
_cell.angle_beta   90.00
_cell.angle_gamma   90.00
#
_symmetry.space_group_name_H-M   'P 1'
#
loop_
_entity.id
_entity.type
_entity.pdbx_description
1 polymer ?
#
loop_
_entity_poly.entity_id
_entity_poly.type
_entity_poly.pdbx_seq_one_letter_code
_entity_poly.pdbx_strand_id
1 'polypeptide(L)'
;YWAQESKEDILDAGASGNINPRYVEVNFNQACNFKCSYCSPHLSTAWQEEIDEFGEYPTTAPHNNIDSLALKNLMPLKVKQDLNPYVTAFWKWWPEMYKTLRVFRMTGGEPLMDKNTFKVLDYVLANPNKDLELSITTNMCPVNDALFVKFLDSVKRLDNVQHGAEVYVADPLDGTDWQTWDHAIIGADAKRYHDSNLAVIEREEIPQTFMQVGQCEEQDNNSFTYIYEYNDKAYHNFSVFCSLDGWGEQAEYMRNGMDFDTVWNNCHRFLDETRFTSINFINTFNCLSVTSFTEFLQGILELRDKWSKESQYAMGWEVPEQRIWFDIPLLRAPAWQSVHVLPSEYCDYMQEAIQFMEDNKATEDYVDYRGFKDFEIAKAKRNLDIMKQDIDSDKLRRDRADFFKFFSEHDARRDTNFLATFPEMHQFWQQCEEADALL
;
A
#
# COMPACT_ATOMS: atom_id res chain seq x y z
N TYR A 1 -6.21 6.91 -17.79
CA TYR A 1 -4.76 6.65 -17.63
C TYR A 1 -4.00 7.98 -17.66
N TRP A 2 -3.02 8.17 -16.77
CA TRP A 2 -2.20 9.38 -16.59
C TRP A 2 -1.66 9.98 -17.89
N ALA A 3 -1.24 9.13 -18.82
CA ALA A 3 -0.75 9.56 -20.14
C ALA A 3 -1.85 10.19 -21.02
N GLN A 4 -3.10 9.84 -20.82
CA GLN A 4 -4.21 10.44 -21.57
C GLN A 4 -4.53 11.84 -21.09
N GLU A 5 -4.50 12.07 -19.79
CA GLU A 5 -4.73 13.39 -19.18
C GLU A 5 -3.68 14.43 -19.60
N SER A 6 -2.43 13.97 -19.83
CA SER A 6 -1.33 14.82 -20.26
C SER A 6 -1.17 14.92 -21.78
N LYS A 7 -2.01 14.23 -22.56
CA LYS A 7 -1.81 14.08 -24.01
C LYS A 7 -1.87 15.42 -24.74
N GLU A 8 -2.84 16.25 -24.41
CA GLU A 8 -3.03 17.54 -25.05
C GLU A 8 -1.85 18.47 -24.73
N ASP A 9 -1.45 18.56 -23.46
CA ASP A 9 -0.29 19.35 -23.04
C ASP A 9 1.01 18.92 -23.76
N ILE A 10 1.18 17.60 -23.97
CA ILE A 10 2.34 17.04 -24.68
C ILE A 10 2.31 17.40 -26.16
N LEU A 11 1.13 17.34 -26.78
CA LEU A 11 0.96 17.69 -28.19
C LEU A 11 1.18 19.19 -28.43
N ASP A 12 0.65 20.03 -27.55
CA ASP A 12 0.77 21.50 -27.64
C ASP A 12 2.21 21.98 -27.43
N ALA A 13 2.94 21.34 -26.51
CA ALA A 13 4.35 21.66 -26.27
C ALA A 13 5.26 21.23 -27.43
N GLY A 14 4.84 20.27 -28.24
CA GLY A 14 5.60 19.76 -29.38
C GLY A 14 6.93 19.08 -29.01
N ALA A 15 7.69 18.69 -30.00
CA ALA A 15 8.94 17.91 -29.81
C ALA A 15 10.07 18.65 -29.09
N SER A 16 10.02 19.99 -29.00
CA SER A 16 11.03 20.83 -28.33
C SER A 16 10.57 21.32 -26.93
N GLY A 17 9.32 21.06 -26.56
CA GLY A 17 8.77 21.49 -25.27
C GLY A 17 9.25 20.63 -24.13
N ASN A 18 9.55 21.23 -22.98
CA ASN A 18 9.77 20.54 -21.73
C ASN A 18 8.47 20.52 -20.92
N ILE A 19 7.96 19.33 -20.65
CA ILE A 19 6.79 19.13 -19.79
C ILE A 19 7.23 18.35 -18.55
N ASN A 20 6.88 18.86 -17.40
CA ASN A 20 7.06 18.11 -16.15
C ASN A 20 6.08 16.94 -16.10
N PRO A 21 6.51 15.76 -15.58
CA PRO A 21 5.61 14.63 -15.38
C PRO A 21 4.55 14.96 -14.35
N ARG A 22 3.34 14.41 -14.54
CA ARG A 22 2.24 14.49 -13.55
C ARG A 22 2.24 13.30 -12.58
N TYR A 23 2.87 12.20 -12.97
CA TYR A 23 3.09 11.01 -12.14
C TYR A 23 4.59 10.76 -12.02
N VAL A 24 5.07 10.62 -10.78
CA VAL A 24 6.48 10.29 -10.50
C VAL A 24 6.53 9.25 -9.38
N GLU A 25 7.27 8.19 -9.63
CA GLU A 25 7.63 7.19 -8.62
C GLU A 25 9.14 7.23 -8.39
N VAL A 26 9.56 7.32 -7.14
CA VAL A 26 10.98 7.48 -6.77
C VAL A 26 11.41 6.43 -5.75
N ASN A 27 12.54 5.81 -6.05
CA ASN A 27 13.33 5.05 -5.11
C ASN A 27 14.57 5.87 -4.73
N PHE A 28 14.63 6.37 -3.50
CA PHE A 28 15.76 7.16 -3.01
C PHE A 28 16.96 6.31 -2.60
N ASN A 29 16.73 5.11 -2.09
CA ASN A 29 17.79 4.15 -1.73
C ASN A 29 17.24 2.71 -1.57
N GLN A 30 18.16 1.74 -1.39
CA GLN A 30 17.86 0.33 -1.21
C GLN A 30 17.92 -0.12 0.25
N ALA A 31 18.04 0.82 1.22
CA ALA A 31 18.01 0.47 2.64
C ALA A 31 16.70 -0.26 2.97
N CYS A 32 16.82 -1.48 3.47
CA CYS A 32 15.68 -2.30 3.84
C CYS A 32 16.05 -3.18 5.03
N ASN A 33 15.12 -3.34 5.94
CA ASN A 33 15.27 -4.22 7.11
C ASN A 33 14.74 -5.65 6.85
N PHE A 34 14.16 -5.91 5.66
CA PHE A 34 13.65 -7.22 5.29
C PHE A 34 14.51 -7.88 4.22
N LYS A 35 14.48 -9.24 4.23
CA LYS A 35 15.05 -10.12 3.23
C LYS A 35 13.95 -10.98 2.61
N CYS A 36 12.96 -10.36 1.95
CA CYS A 36 11.86 -11.09 1.30
C CYS A 36 12.42 -12.14 0.33
N SER A 37 11.87 -13.36 0.34
CA SER A 37 12.44 -14.52 -0.37
C SER A 37 12.59 -14.34 -1.89
N TYR A 38 11.74 -13.53 -2.50
CA TYR A 38 11.79 -13.21 -3.93
C TYR A 38 12.54 -11.91 -4.24
N CYS A 39 13.05 -11.22 -3.23
CA CYS A 39 13.84 -10.00 -3.42
C CYS A 39 15.29 -10.32 -3.85
N SER A 40 16.10 -9.30 -4.02
CA SER A 40 17.44 -9.46 -4.59
C SER A 40 18.36 -8.31 -4.13
N PRO A 41 19.69 -8.51 -4.13
CA PRO A 41 20.69 -7.54 -3.64
C PRO A 41 20.61 -6.14 -4.26
N HIS A 42 20.09 -5.99 -5.48
CA HIS A 42 19.97 -4.68 -6.10
C HIS A 42 18.79 -3.86 -5.56
N LEU A 43 17.88 -4.47 -4.79
CA LEU A 43 16.70 -3.84 -4.21
C LEU A 43 16.77 -3.70 -2.68
N SER A 44 17.63 -4.46 -2.01
CA SER A 44 17.71 -4.50 -0.55
C SER A 44 19.15 -4.60 -0.07
N THR A 45 19.53 -3.71 0.86
CA THR A 45 20.84 -3.76 1.53
C THR A 45 20.98 -4.99 2.41
N ALA A 46 19.92 -5.42 3.09
CA ALA A 46 19.94 -6.64 3.90
C ALA A 46 20.18 -7.89 3.06
N TRP A 47 19.67 -7.93 1.82
CA TRP A 47 20.01 -8.96 0.85
C TRP A 47 21.46 -8.90 0.41
N GLN A 48 22.00 -7.70 0.18
CA GLN A 48 23.41 -7.57 -0.20
C GLN A 48 24.33 -8.02 0.92
N GLU A 49 24.05 -7.67 2.16
CA GLU A 49 24.79 -8.10 3.35
C GLU A 49 24.79 -9.63 3.47
N GLU A 50 23.64 -10.29 3.25
CA GLU A 50 23.56 -11.75 3.28
C GLU A 50 24.39 -12.41 2.17
N ILE A 51 24.37 -11.86 0.95
CA ILE A 51 25.20 -12.40 -0.14
C ILE A 51 26.69 -12.13 0.10
N ASP A 52 27.05 -10.99 0.66
CA ASP A 52 28.44 -10.67 1.01
C ASP A 52 28.97 -11.62 2.12
N GLU A 53 28.10 -12.09 3.03
CA GLU A 53 28.46 -12.99 4.12
C GLU A 53 28.50 -14.47 3.70
N PHE A 54 27.46 -14.95 3.03
CA PHE A 54 27.26 -16.37 2.73
C PHE A 54 27.53 -16.75 1.27
N GLY A 55 27.70 -15.76 0.38
CA GLY A 55 27.75 -16.00 -1.05
C GLY A 55 26.38 -16.15 -1.69
N GLU A 56 26.39 -16.46 -2.97
CA GLU A 56 25.17 -16.62 -3.77
C GLU A 56 24.40 -17.88 -3.38
N TYR A 57 23.08 -17.87 -3.63
CA TYR A 57 22.27 -19.06 -3.47
C TYR A 57 22.57 -20.09 -4.57
N PRO A 58 22.49 -21.39 -4.27
CA PRO A 58 22.92 -22.46 -5.21
C PRO A 58 21.88 -22.74 -6.31
N THR A 59 21.06 -21.76 -6.67
CA THR A 59 20.06 -21.89 -7.73
C THR A 59 20.69 -21.88 -9.11
N THR A 60 20.08 -22.59 -10.07
CA THR A 60 20.56 -22.59 -11.46
C THR A 60 20.27 -21.27 -12.16
N ALA A 61 19.15 -20.60 -11.79
CA ALA A 61 18.83 -19.28 -12.30
C ALA A 61 19.48 -18.18 -11.46
N PRO A 62 20.23 -17.24 -12.05
CA PRO A 62 21.06 -16.26 -11.33
C PRO A 62 20.25 -15.05 -10.85
N HIS A 63 19.22 -15.26 -10.03
CA HIS A 63 18.32 -14.19 -9.56
C HIS A 63 19.02 -13.22 -8.60
N ASN A 64 19.81 -13.76 -7.68
CA ASN A 64 20.51 -13.01 -6.63
C ASN A 64 22.04 -12.94 -6.87
N ASN A 65 22.49 -13.29 -8.07
CA ASN A 65 23.89 -13.25 -8.47
C ASN A 65 24.34 -11.81 -8.76
N ILE A 66 25.27 -11.30 -7.95
CA ILE A 66 25.74 -9.91 -8.02
C ILE A 66 26.39 -9.59 -9.36
N ASP A 67 27.20 -10.50 -9.90
CA ASP A 67 27.87 -10.29 -11.18
C ASP A 67 26.86 -10.21 -12.33
N SER A 68 25.85 -11.08 -12.32
CA SER A 68 24.74 -11.05 -13.29
C SER A 68 23.94 -9.75 -13.18
N LEU A 69 23.66 -9.28 -11.97
CA LEU A 69 22.96 -8.02 -11.73
C LEU A 69 23.79 -6.81 -12.19
N ALA A 70 25.10 -6.83 -11.93
CA ALA A 70 26.02 -5.79 -12.37
C ALA A 70 26.14 -5.72 -13.90
N LEU A 71 26.22 -6.86 -14.58
CA LEU A 71 26.20 -6.93 -16.05
C LEU A 71 24.92 -6.35 -16.67
N LYS A 72 23.80 -6.43 -15.95
CA LYS A 72 22.51 -5.85 -16.35
C LYS A 72 22.38 -4.37 -15.94
N ASN A 73 23.40 -3.77 -15.34
CA ASN A 73 23.38 -2.41 -14.77
C ASN A 73 22.26 -2.19 -13.73
N LEU A 74 21.92 -3.22 -12.97
CA LEU A 74 20.89 -3.16 -11.95
C LEU A 74 21.43 -2.77 -10.57
N MET A 75 22.74 -3.01 -10.32
CA MET A 75 23.33 -2.70 -9.02
C MET A 75 23.36 -1.19 -8.75
N PRO A 76 22.99 -0.76 -7.53
CA PRO A 76 22.97 0.64 -7.17
C PRO A 76 24.36 1.26 -7.16
N LEU A 77 24.43 2.58 -7.30
CA LEU A 77 25.67 3.32 -7.13
C LEU A 77 26.18 3.19 -5.68
N LYS A 78 27.40 2.70 -5.49
CA LYS A 78 28.07 2.61 -4.19
C LYS A 78 28.57 4.00 -3.72
N VAL A 79 27.65 4.94 -3.51
CA VAL A 79 27.96 6.30 -3.03
C VAL A 79 27.12 6.62 -1.80
N LYS A 80 27.67 7.42 -0.87
CA LYS A 80 26.88 7.94 0.23
C LYS A 80 25.68 8.71 -0.34
N GLN A 81 24.51 8.54 0.27
CA GLN A 81 23.27 9.15 -0.22
C GLN A 81 23.38 10.67 -0.44
N ASP A 82 24.06 11.37 0.44
CA ASP A 82 24.29 12.83 0.32
C ASP A 82 25.16 13.23 -0.89
N LEU A 83 25.92 12.28 -1.42
CA LEU A 83 26.78 12.46 -2.61
C LEU A 83 26.16 11.84 -3.86
N ASN A 84 24.96 11.26 -3.75
CA ASN A 84 24.28 10.67 -4.90
C ASN A 84 23.83 11.77 -5.88
N PRO A 85 24.37 11.80 -7.10
CA PRO A 85 24.08 12.85 -8.07
C PRO A 85 22.61 12.85 -8.51
N TYR A 86 21.94 11.69 -8.50
CA TYR A 86 20.53 11.59 -8.86
C TYR A 86 19.63 12.20 -7.78
N VAL A 87 19.92 11.95 -6.51
CA VAL A 87 19.19 12.55 -5.38
C VAL A 87 19.39 14.07 -5.37
N THR A 88 20.62 14.54 -5.66
CA THR A 88 20.93 15.96 -5.80
C THR A 88 20.15 16.60 -6.96
N ALA A 89 20.12 15.95 -8.12
CA ALA A 89 19.37 16.40 -9.28
C ALA A 89 17.86 16.43 -9.02
N PHE A 90 17.33 15.40 -8.35
CA PHE A 90 15.94 15.35 -7.95
C PHE A 90 15.55 16.56 -7.09
N TRP A 91 16.29 16.85 -6.01
CA TRP A 91 15.97 17.97 -5.13
C TRP A 91 16.13 19.35 -5.80
N LYS A 92 17.00 19.46 -6.80
CA LYS A 92 17.11 20.68 -7.62
C LYS A 92 15.88 20.87 -8.51
N TRP A 93 15.32 19.78 -9.01
CA TRP A 93 14.16 19.81 -9.90
C TRP A 93 12.82 19.85 -9.13
N TRP A 94 12.78 19.30 -7.91
CA TRP A 94 11.57 19.11 -7.11
C TRP A 94 10.66 20.35 -7.04
N PRO A 95 11.13 21.58 -6.73
CA PRO A 95 10.25 22.72 -6.59
C PRO A 95 9.52 23.11 -7.89
N GLU A 96 10.11 22.81 -9.04
CA GLU A 96 9.48 23.09 -10.33
C GLU A 96 8.52 21.96 -10.72
N MET A 97 8.93 20.71 -10.56
CA MET A 97 8.12 19.54 -10.84
C MET A 97 6.86 19.49 -9.94
N TYR A 98 7.01 19.82 -8.67
CA TYR A 98 5.94 19.79 -7.66
C TYR A 98 4.71 20.61 -8.05
N LYS A 99 4.88 21.72 -8.78
CA LYS A 99 3.80 22.62 -9.20
C LYS A 99 2.78 21.92 -10.12
N THR A 100 3.21 20.94 -10.88
CA THR A 100 2.37 20.24 -11.88
C THR A 100 2.10 18.79 -11.52
N LEU A 101 2.68 18.32 -10.41
CA LEU A 101 2.58 16.94 -9.98
C LEU A 101 1.16 16.62 -9.50
N ARG A 102 0.63 15.46 -9.93
CA ARG A 102 -0.67 14.91 -9.50
C ARG A 102 -0.52 13.68 -8.63
N VAL A 103 0.48 12.86 -8.92
CA VAL A 103 0.77 11.67 -8.13
C VAL A 103 2.27 11.60 -7.85
N PHE A 104 2.61 11.43 -6.59
CA PHE A 104 3.97 11.16 -6.17
C PHE A 104 4.03 9.93 -5.29
N ARG A 105 4.77 8.93 -5.75
CA ARG A 105 4.93 7.66 -5.04
C ARG A 105 6.36 7.46 -4.58
N MET A 106 6.53 7.17 -3.31
CA MET A 106 7.80 6.81 -2.70
C MET A 106 7.91 5.30 -2.57
N THR A 107 8.95 4.76 -3.17
CA THR A 107 9.26 3.32 -3.13
C THR A 107 10.72 3.10 -2.75
N GLY A 108 11.20 1.86 -2.80
CA GLY A 108 12.60 1.55 -2.57
C GLY A 108 12.79 0.25 -1.80
N GLY A 109 13.84 0.19 -0.98
CA GLY A 109 13.98 -0.86 0.02
C GLY A 109 12.85 -0.77 1.04
N GLU A 110 13.08 0.02 2.10
CA GLU A 110 12.01 0.47 3.00
C GLU A 110 12.05 2.00 3.10
N PRO A 111 11.10 2.71 2.48
CA PRO A 111 11.11 4.18 2.43
C PRO A 111 11.07 4.86 3.79
N LEU A 112 10.49 4.23 4.83
CA LEU A 112 10.50 4.79 6.18
C LEU A 112 11.90 4.85 6.81
N MET A 113 12.87 4.13 6.24
CA MET A 113 14.28 4.22 6.63
C MET A 113 15.04 5.33 5.89
N ASP A 114 14.41 6.05 4.95
CA ASP A 114 15.04 7.08 4.15
C ASP A 114 14.70 8.49 4.62
N LYS A 115 15.71 9.31 4.89
CA LYS A 115 15.52 10.71 5.26
C LYS A 115 14.83 11.55 4.18
N ASN A 116 14.99 11.19 2.90
CA ASN A 116 14.34 11.92 1.81
C ASN A 116 12.83 11.68 1.79
N THR A 117 12.34 10.53 2.25
CA THR A 117 10.91 10.31 2.48
C THR A 117 10.33 11.38 3.39
N PHE A 118 10.92 11.56 4.56
CA PHE A 118 10.47 12.58 5.51
C PHE A 118 10.66 14.01 4.97
N LYS A 119 11.73 14.25 4.21
CA LYS A 119 11.94 15.55 3.56
C LYS A 119 10.85 15.87 2.52
N VAL A 120 10.32 14.86 1.80
CA VAL A 120 9.15 15.04 0.93
C VAL A 120 7.92 15.40 1.77
N LEU A 121 7.64 14.64 2.83
CA LEU A 121 6.51 14.91 3.71
C LEU A 121 6.58 16.32 4.31
N ASP A 122 7.73 16.72 4.82
CA ASP A 122 7.97 18.07 5.36
C ASP A 122 7.77 19.16 4.28
N TYR A 123 8.20 18.90 3.04
CA TYR A 123 8.02 19.86 1.95
C TYR A 123 6.53 20.03 1.60
N VAL A 124 5.78 18.92 1.50
CA VAL A 124 4.34 18.98 1.21
C VAL A 124 3.57 19.64 2.34
N LEU A 125 3.95 19.39 3.60
CA LEU A 125 3.39 20.09 4.77
C LEU A 125 3.61 21.61 4.70
N ALA A 126 4.77 22.05 4.22
CA ALA A 126 5.10 23.46 4.08
C ALA A 126 4.50 24.10 2.81
N ASN A 127 4.12 23.30 1.83
CA ASN A 127 3.58 23.74 0.54
C ASN A 127 2.36 22.90 0.16
N PRO A 128 1.22 23.04 0.84
CA PRO A 128 0.03 22.21 0.61
C PRO A 128 -0.41 22.23 -0.86
N ASN A 129 -0.75 21.05 -1.38
CA ASN A 129 -1.26 20.89 -2.74
C ASN A 129 -2.40 19.87 -2.72
N LYS A 130 -3.64 20.34 -2.67
CA LYS A 130 -4.85 19.52 -2.61
C LYS A 130 -5.03 18.59 -3.81
N ASP A 131 -4.34 18.87 -4.90
CA ASP A 131 -4.41 18.06 -6.13
C ASP A 131 -3.37 16.95 -6.20
N LEU A 132 -2.47 16.88 -5.21
CA LEU A 132 -1.42 15.89 -5.14
C LEU A 132 -1.89 14.64 -4.37
N GLU A 133 -1.86 13.50 -5.03
CA GLU A 133 -1.93 12.19 -4.39
C GLU A 133 -0.52 11.77 -3.96
N LEU A 134 -0.34 11.61 -2.66
CA LEU A 134 0.88 11.04 -2.11
C LEU A 134 0.70 9.56 -1.83
N SER A 135 1.71 8.77 -2.14
CA SER A 135 1.71 7.36 -1.77
C SER A 135 3.09 6.86 -1.37
N ILE A 136 3.09 5.85 -0.53
CA ILE A 136 4.30 5.17 -0.07
C ILE A 136 4.12 3.66 -0.15
N THR A 137 5.14 2.96 -0.66
CA THR A 137 5.18 1.49 -0.58
C THR A 137 6.07 1.11 0.59
N THR A 138 5.50 0.54 1.63
CA THR A 138 6.21 0.21 2.86
C THR A 138 5.85 -1.18 3.37
N ASN A 139 6.75 -1.75 4.15
CA ASN A 139 6.49 -3.00 4.85
C ASN A 139 5.71 -2.81 6.16
N MET A 140 5.38 -1.57 6.54
CA MET A 140 4.68 -1.20 7.78
C MET A 140 5.33 -1.70 9.08
N CYS A 141 6.58 -2.18 9.02
CA CYS A 141 7.35 -2.70 10.15
C CYS A 141 8.78 -2.12 10.11
N PRO A 142 8.96 -0.81 10.31
CA PRO A 142 10.29 -0.21 10.32
C PRO A 142 11.10 -0.71 11.52
N VAL A 143 12.41 -0.53 11.46
CA VAL A 143 13.38 -1.03 12.45
C VAL A 143 13.11 -0.63 13.91
N ASN A 144 12.29 0.37 14.13
CA ASN A 144 11.82 0.78 15.45
C ASN A 144 10.51 1.58 15.37
N ASP A 145 9.73 1.54 16.44
CA ASP A 145 8.43 2.23 16.54
C ASP A 145 8.55 3.75 16.38
N ALA A 146 9.66 4.37 16.77
CA ALA A 146 9.83 5.82 16.66
C ALA A 146 9.79 6.30 15.19
N LEU A 147 10.25 5.49 14.23
CA LEU A 147 10.12 5.80 12.80
C LEU A 147 8.68 5.72 12.35
N PHE A 148 7.94 4.71 12.82
CA PHE A 148 6.52 4.59 12.52
C PHE A 148 5.70 5.74 13.11
N VAL A 149 5.94 6.09 14.38
CA VAL A 149 5.29 7.23 15.04
C VAL A 149 5.58 8.53 14.28
N LYS A 150 6.84 8.76 13.91
CA LYS A 150 7.20 9.94 13.11
C LYS A 150 6.47 9.99 11.77
N PHE A 151 6.34 8.85 11.11
CA PHE A 151 5.60 8.73 9.86
C PHE A 151 4.12 9.05 10.08
N LEU A 152 3.50 8.41 11.06
CA LEU A 152 2.09 8.59 11.41
C LEU A 152 1.78 10.06 11.76
N ASP A 153 2.61 10.70 12.58
CA ASP A 153 2.48 12.13 12.91
C ASP A 153 2.58 13.02 11.66
N SER A 154 3.46 12.68 10.72
CA SER A 154 3.57 13.43 9.46
C SER A 154 2.32 13.28 8.61
N VAL A 155 1.77 12.07 8.52
CA VAL A 155 0.54 11.79 7.76
C VAL A 155 -0.68 12.47 8.40
N LYS A 156 -0.82 12.42 9.72
CA LYS A 156 -1.90 13.13 10.45
C LYS A 156 -1.86 14.63 10.19
N ARG A 157 -0.66 15.21 10.16
CA ARG A 157 -0.51 16.63 9.84
C ARG A 157 -0.85 16.94 8.38
N LEU A 158 -0.52 16.05 7.45
CA LEU A 158 -0.90 16.14 6.04
C LEU A 158 -2.42 16.03 5.87
N ASP A 159 -3.08 15.10 6.53
CA ASP A 159 -4.53 14.99 6.56
C ASP A 159 -5.17 16.34 6.91
N ASN A 160 -4.67 16.98 7.95
CA ASN A 160 -5.23 18.23 8.44
C ASN A 160 -4.96 19.43 7.53
N VAL A 161 -3.81 19.47 6.84
CA VAL A 161 -3.39 20.63 6.05
C VAL A 161 -3.76 20.52 4.58
N GLN A 162 -3.65 19.33 4.02
CA GLN A 162 -3.81 19.13 2.57
C GLN A 162 -5.28 18.98 2.16
N HIS A 163 -6.12 18.48 3.05
CA HIS A 163 -7.56 18.39 2.80
C HIS A 163 -8.31 19.69 3.00
N GLY A 164 -7.65 20.71 3.57
CA GLY A 164 -8.22 22.04 3.74
C GLY A 164 -9.62 21.91 4.29
N ALA A 165 -9.79 21.30 5.46
CA ALA A 165 -11.08 21.12 6.06
C ALA A 165 -11.73 22.51 6.26
N GLU A 166 -12.58 22.88 5.33
CA GLU A 166 -13.57 23.92 5.60
C GLU A 166 -14.60 23.25 6.47
N VAL A 167 -14.58 23.58 7.74
CA VAL A 167 -15.58 23.08 8.67
C VAL A 167 -16.69 24.10 8.77
N TYR A 168 -17.88 23.68 8.42
CA TYR A 168 -19.09 24.48 8.58
C TYR A 168 -19.82 24.02 9.83
N VAL A 169 -20.18 24.97 10.65
CA VAL A 169 -20.98 24.72 11.84
C VAL A 169 -22.40 25.13 11.51
N ALA A 170 -23.32 24.21 11.52
CA ALA A 170 -24.75 24.49 11.37
C ALA A 170 -25.38 24.63 12.74
N ASP A 171 -26.01 25.76 12.99
CA ASP A 171 -26.85 25.95 14.14
C ASP A 171 -28.31 25.91 13.68
N PRO A 172 -29.09 24.87 13.99
CA PRO A 172 -30.52 24.86 13.72
C PRO A 172 -31.20 25.80 14.70
N LEU A 173 -31.46 27.02 14.27
CA LEU A 173 -32.05 28.08 15.09
C LEU A 173 -33.42 27.73 15.70
N ASP A 174 -34.12 26.68 15.25
CA ASP A 174 -35.43 26.27 15.77
C ASP A 174 -35.77 24.77 15.62
N GLY A 175 -34.80 23.94 15.38
CA GLY A 175 -34.94 22.46 15.34
C GLY A 175 -35.61 21.89 14.09
N THR A 176 -36.02 22.69 13.11
CA THR A 176 -36.74 22.21 11.93
C THR A 176 -36.29 22.79 10.60
N ASP A 177 -35.62 23.92 10.58
CA ASP A 177 -35.28 24.61 9.33
C ASP A 177 -33.78 24.97 9.28
N TRP A 178 -33.04 24.27 8.47
CA TRP A 178 -31.63 24.48 8.17
C TRP A 178 -31.44 25.69 7.24
N GLN A 179 -31.99 26.85 7.57
CA GLN A 179 -31.96 27.99 6.66
C GLN A 179 -30.69 28.81 6.69
N THR A 180 -29.90 28.69 7.78
CA THR A 180 -28.66 29.45 7.90
C THR A 180 -27.58 28.57 8.53
N TRP A 181 -26.37 28.70 8.01
CA TRP A 181 -25.19 27.99 8.47
C TRP A 181 -24.16 28.98 8.95
N ASP A 182 -23.65 28.76 10.12
CA ASP A 182 -22.48 29.50 10.59
C ASP A 182 -21.21 28.90 10.06
N HIS A 183 -20.47 29.68 9.32
CA HIS A 183 -19.22 29.30 8.70
C HIS A 183 -18.07 29.47 9.68
N ALA A 184 -17.50 28.39 10.05
CA ALA A 184 -16.27 28.39 10.81
C ALA A 184 -15.10 27.95 9.97
N ILE A 185 -14.14 28.75 9.98
CA ILE A 185 -12.97 28.71 9.16
C ILE A 185 -12.15 27.44 9.26
N ILE A 186 -11.86 27.07 8.18
CA ILE A 186 -10.80 26.37 7.54
C ILE A 186 -9.53 26.35 8.33
N GLY A 187 -9.11 25.20 8.61
CA GLY A 187 -7.78 24.95 9.08
C GLY A 187 -7.75 23.84 10.10
N ALA A 188 -6.68 23.23 10.10
CA ALA A 188 -6.23 22.04 10.75
C ALA A 188 -6.57 21.84 12.25
N ASP A 189 -7.44 22.63 12.84
CA ASP A 189 -7.68 22.57 14.27
C ASP A 189 -9.14 22.84 14.62
N ALA A 190 -9.92 21.79 14.82
CA ALA A 190 -11.32 21.86 15.22
C ALA A 190 -11.54 22.69 16.51
N LYS A 191 -10.54 22.86 17.36
CA LYS A 191 -10.60 23.71 18.55
C LYS A 191 -10.74 25.19 18.25
N ARG A 192 -10.36 25.66 17.07
CA ARG A 192 -10.47 27.06 16.68
C ARG A 192 -11.90 27.51 16.40
N TYR A 193 -12.82 26.58 16.24
CA TYR A 193 -14.22 26.89 15.95
C TYR A 193 -14.94 27.58 17.08
N HIS A 194 -14.63 27.23 18.31
CA HIS A 194 -15.27 27.85 19.48
C HIS A 194 -14.88 29.32 19.71
N ASP A 195 -13.77 29.76 19.08
CA ASP A 195 -13.20 31.08 19.36
C ASP A 195 -13.25 32.06 18.17
N SER A 196 -13.83 31.66 17.03
CA SER A 196 -13.87 32.50 15.82
C SER A 196 -15.24 33.13 15.59
N ASN A 197 -15.26 34.36 15.06
CA ASN A 197 -16.48 34.97 14.55
C ASN A 197 -16.96 34.13 13.34
N LEU A 198 -18.09 33.48 13.50
CA LEU A 198 -18.72 32.67 12.48
C LEU A 198 -19.39 33.58 11.43
N ALA A 199 -19.20 33.29 10.16
CA ALA A 199 -19.93 33.92 9.08
C ALA A 199 -21.16 33.07 8.75
N VAL A 200 -22.31 33.67 8.66
CA VAL A 200 -23.56 32.98 8.27
C VAL A 200 -23.55 32.80 6.75
N ILE A 201 -23.70 31.55 6.29
CA ILE A 201 -23.90 31.25 4.88
C ILE A 201 -25.27 30.63 4.64
N GLU A 202 -25.85 30.92 3.48
CA GLU A 202 -27.14 30.36 3.10
C GLU A 202 -26.99 28.87 2.74
N ARG A 203 -28.01 28.08 3.05
CA ARG A 203 -28.03 26.63 2.84
C ARG A 203 -27.72 26.22 1.39
N GLU A 204 -28.14 27.02 0.42
CA GLU A 204 -27.89 26.76 -1.02
C GLU A 204 -26.43 26.88 -1.41
N GLU A 205 -25.61 27.53 -0.60
CA GLU A 205 -24.17 27.68 -0.82
C GLU A 205 -23.36 26.52 -0.27
N ILE A 206 -23.99 25.61 0.48
CA ILE A 206 -23.30 24.45 1.03
C ILE A 206 -23.12 23.40 -0.07
N PRO A 207 -21.90 23.08 -0.46
CA PRO A 207 -21.66 22.02 -1.43
C PRO A 207 -22.19 20.68 -0.93
N GLN A 208 -22.75 19.87 -1.84
CA GLN A 208 -23.31 18.55 -1.52
C GLN A 208 -22.26 17.51 -1.04
N THR A 209 -21.00 17.90 -0.99
CA THR A 209 -19.83 17.07 -0.64
C THR A 209 -19.40 17.20 0.83
N PHE A 210 -20.17 17.88 1.67
CA PHE A 210 -19.86 18.01 3.09
C PHE A 210 -20.19 16.76 3.90
N MET A 211 -19.28 16.38 4.78
CA MET A 211 -19.43 15.31 5.75
C MET A 211 -19.67 15.85 7.14
N GLN A 212 -20.59 15.23 7.88
CA GLN A 212 -20.69 15.49 9.30
C GLN A 212 -19.55 14.79 10.05
N VAL A 213 -18.67 15.55 10.70
CA VAL A 213 -17.52 15.04 11.43
C VAL A 213 -17.77 14.85 12.92
N GLY A 214 -18.84 15.46 13.45
CA GLY A 214 -19.20 15.34 14.85
C GLY A 214 -20.38 16.19 15.24
N GLN A 215 -20.86 15.98 16.45
CA GLN A 215 -21.86 16.81 17.10
C GLN A 215 -21.14 17.60 18.18
N CYS A 216 -21.15 18.92 18.11
CA CYS A 216 -20.63 19.74 19.19
C CYS A 216 -21.58 19.70 20.39
N GLU A 217 -21.02 19.94 21.57
CA GLU A 217 -21.77 19.94 22.84
C GLU A 217 -22.98 20.86 22.80
N GLU A 218 -24.03 20.43 23.53
CA GLU A 218 -25.25 21.16 23.74
C GLU A 218 -24.93 22.57 24.29
N GLN A 219 -25.30 23.60 23.55
CA GLN A 219 -25.24 24.95 24.06
C GLN A 219 -26.51 25.24 24.88
N ASP A 220 -26.42 26.14 25.84
CA ASP A 220 -27.43 26.45 26.90
C ASP A 220 -28.87 26.69 26.43
N ASN A 221 -29.19 26.63 25.13
CA ASN A 221 -30.47 26.92 24.54
C ASN A 221 -31.09 25.78 23.69
N ASN A 222 -30.72 24.52 23.89
CA ASN A 222 -31.18 23.41 23.04
C ASN A 222 -30.78 23.52 21.56
N SER A 223 -29.77 24.29 21.21
CA SER A 223 -29.21 24.32 19.87
C SER A 223 -28.08 23.30 19.73
N PHE A 224 -28.12 22.51 18.67
CA PHE A 224 -27.05 21.57 18.35
C PHE A 224 -26.23 22.14 17.20
N THR A 225 -24.95 22.26 17.41
CA THR A 225 -24.03 22.65 16.36
C THR A 225 -23.45 21.40 15.69
N TYR A 226 -23.69 21.28 14.39
CA TYR A 226 -23.12 20.19 13.59
C TYR A 226 -21.89 20.68 12.86
N ILE A 227 -20.80 19.91 12.93
CA ILE A 227 -19.58 20.19 12.22
C ILE A 227 -19.55 19.34 10.95
N TYR A 228 -19.41 20.00 9.82
CA TYR A 228 -19.27 19.35 8.52
C TYR A 228 -17.89 19.62 7.96
N GLU A 229 -17.25 18.58 7.47
CA GLU A 229 -15.96 18.68 6.82
C GLU A 229 -16.14 18.58 5.31
N TYR A 230 -15.58 19.55 4.58
CA TYR A 230 -15.61 19.56 3.13
C TYR A 230 -14.59 18.58 2.57
N ASN A 231 -15.06 17.61 1.81
CA ASN A 231 -14.22 16.74 1.03
C ASN A 231 -14.41 17.04 -0.46
N ASP A 232 -13.50 17.83 -1.02
CA ASP A 232 -13.50 18.20 -2.45
C ASP A 232 -13.21 17.00 -3.37
N LYS A 233 -12.82 15.85 -2.80
CA LYS A 233 -12.48 14.63 -3.55
C LYS A 233 -12.99 13.39 -2.81
N ALA A 234 -13.70 12.56 -3.55
CA ALA A 234 -14.01 11.18 -3.15
C ALA A 234 -12.75 10.26 -3.09
N TYR A 235 -11.55 10.83 -3.02
CA TYR A 235 -10.28 10.10 -3.05
C TYR A 235 -9.37 10.53 -1.92
N HIS A 236 -8.73 9.55 -1.30
CA HIS A 236 -7.70 9.76 -0.29
C HIS A 236 -6.46 10.37 -0.92
N ASN A 237 -5.96 11.47 -0.36
CA ASN A 237 -4.75 12.10 -0.88
C ASN A 237 -3.47 11.40 -0.41
N PHE A 238 -3.55 10.51 0.59
CA PHE A 238 -2.42 9.71 1.05
C PHE A 238 -2.76 8.21 1.05
N SER A 239 -2.01 7.44 0.28
CA SER A 239 -2.18 5.99 0.20
C SER A 239 -0.93 5.24 0.65
N VAL A 240 -1.10 4.30 1.55
CA VAL A 240 -0.07 3.31 1.91
C VAL A 240 -0.25 2.07 1.07
N PHE A 241 0.80 1.67 0.36
CA PHE A 241 0.89 0.36 -0.27
C PHE A 241 1.64 -0.56 0.69
N CYS A 242 0.89 -1.34 1.47
CA CYS A 242 1.43 -2.28 2.44
C CYS A 242 1.76 -3.61 1.76
N SER A 243 3.01 -4.00 1.83
CA SER A 243 3.45 -5.26 1.22
C SER A 243 3.21 -6.43 2.18
N LEU A 244 2.25 -7.32 1.85
CA LEU A 244 1.88 -8.48 2.67
C LEU A 244 1.49 -9.66 1.78
N ASP A 245 2.29 -10.75 1.76
CA ASP A 245 2.14 -11.83 0.78
C ASP A 245 1.41 -13.07 1.30
N GLY A 246 1.07 -13.10 2.56
CA GLY A 246 0.39 -14.22 3.23
C GLY A 246 -0.05 -13.81 4.63
N TRP A 247 -0.24 -14.78 5.53
CA TRP A 247 -0.73 -14.53 6.87
C TRP A 247 0.17 -15.14 7.96
N GLY A 248 0.31 -14.46 9.10
CA GLY A 248 1.01 -14.95 10.28
C GLY A 248 2.45 -15.38 9.98
N GLU A 249 2.86 -16.50 10.53
CA GLU A 249 4.21 -17.08 10.40
C GLU A 249 4.60 -17.34 8.93
N GLN A 250 3.64 -17.65 8.05
CA GLN A 250 3.90 -17.83 6.63
C GLN A 250 4.31 -16.51 5.95
N ALA A 251 3.69 -15.40 6.35
CA ALA A 251 4.10 -14.07 5.86
C ALA A 251 5.49 -13.69 6.38
N GLU A 252 5.81 -13.98 7.64
CA GLU A 252 7.13 -13.74 8.25
C GLU A 252 8.23 -14.56 7.56
N TYR A 253 7.94 -15.82 7.23
CA TYR A 253 8.88 -16.68 6.49
C TYR A 253 9.19 -16.10 5.11
N MET A 254 8.18 -15.73 4.35
CA MET A 254 8.34 -15.11 3.02
C MET A 254 9.07 -13.78 3.08
N ARG A 255 8.86 -13.02 4.15
CA ARG A 255 9.38 -11.67 4.36
C ARG A 255 10.30 -11.61 5.58
N ASN A 256 11.34 -12.43 5.58
CA ASN A 256 12.26 -12.53 6.70
C ASN A 256 12.71 -11.16 7.23
N GLY A 257 12.51 -10.95 8.53
CA GLY A 257 12.65 -9.66 9.23
C GLY A 257 11.30 -9.01 9.57
N MET A 258 10.18 -9.56 9.09
CA MET A 258 8.83 -9.15 9.47
C MET A 258 8.49 -9.69 10.87
N ASP A 259 7.81 -8.88 11.64
CA ASP A 259 6.98 -9.25 12.78
C ASP A 259 5.53 -8.97 12.37
N PHE A 260 4.75 -10.00 12.15
CA PHE A 260 3.40 -9.90 11.59
C PHE A 260 2.47 -9.08 12.49
N ASP A 261 2.54 -9.31 13.80
CA ASP A 261 1.72 -8.60 14.77
C ASP A 261 2.02 -7.10 14.76
N THR A 262 3.28 -6.73 14.61
CA THR A 262 3.68 -5.32 14.46
C THR A 262 3.13 -4.71 13.18
N VAL A 263 3.21 -5.41 12.03
CA VAL A 263 2.62 -4.93 10.76
C VAL A 263 1.13 -4.71 10.92
N TRP A 264 0.41 -5.71 11.43
CA TRP A 264 -1.03 -5.68 11.57
C TRP A 264 -1.49 -4.58 12.53
N ASN A 265 -0.83 -4.47 13.69
CA ASN A 265 -1.09 -3.40 14.65
C ASN A 265 -0.81 -2.01 14.06
N ASN A 266 0.25 -1.86 13.28
CA ASN A 266 0.56 -0.58 12.65
C ASN A 266 -0.47 -0.21 11.57
N CYS A 267 -1.03 -1.19 10.85
CA CYS A 267 -2.16 -0.95 9.95
C CYS A 267 -3.39 -0.45 10.72
N HIS A 268 -3.71 -1.06 11.86
CA HIS A 268 -4.79 -0.59 12.72
C HIS A 268 -4.54 0.83 13.24
N ARG A 269 -3.35 1.12 13.77
CA ARG A 269 -2.99 2.47 14.25
C ARG A 269 -3.08 3.51 13.14
N PHE A 270 -2.62 3.17 11.94
CA PHE A 270 -2.70 4.07 10.79
C PHE A 270 -4.15 4.41 10.43
N LEU A 271 -5.03 3.41 10.37
CA LEU A 271 -6.45 3.61 10.07
C LEU A 271 -7.19 4.33 11.19
N ASP A 272 -6.81 4.11 12.46
CA ASP A 272 -7.43 4.71 13.63
C ASP A 272 -7.07 6.20 13.78
N GLU A 273 -5.81 6.53 13.53
CA GLU A 273 -5.27 7.86 13.78
C GLU A 273 -5.33 8.79 12.55
N THR A 274 -5.73 8.30 11.37
CA THR A 274 -5.85 9.08 10.15
C THR A 274 -7.28 8.98 9.59
N ARG A 275 -7.70 9.98 8.77
CA ARG A 275 -9.06 10.04 8.23
C ARG A 275 -9.09 9.84 6.72
N PHE A 276 -8.38 10.69 5.98
CA PHE A 276 -8.40 10.75 4.50
C PHE A 276 -7.24 9.96 3.90
N THR A 277 -7.08 8.72 4.36
CA THR A 277 -5.99 7.84 3.96
C THR A 277 -6.50 6.46 3.61
N SER A 278 -5.76 5.75 2.80
CA SER A 278 -6.07 4.37 2.46
C SER A 278 -4.87 3.44 2.64
N ILE A 279 -5.15 2.17 2.87
CA ILE A 279 -4.18 1.08 2.79
C ILE A 279 -4.53 0.20 1.60
N ASN A 280 -3.55 0.01 0.72
CA ASN A 280 -3.58 -0.96 -0.36
C ASN A 280 -2.62 -2.09 -0.02
N PHE A 281 -3.14 -3.25 0.34
CA PHE A 281 -2.31 -4.43 0.54
C PHE A 281 -1.86 -4.98 -0.81
N ILE A 282 -0.54 -5.02 -1.01
CA ILE A 282 0.05 -5.64 -2.20
C ILE A 282 0.56 -7.02 -1.80
N ASN A 283 -0.19 -8.03 -2.20
CA ASN A 283 0.24 -9.42 -2.09
C ASN A 283 0.93 -9.81 -3.39
N THR A 284 2.27 -9.86 -3.37
CA THR A 284 3.05 -10.37 -4.50
C THR A 284 2.82 -11.88 -4.59
N PHE A 285 1.68 -12.24 -5.21
CA PHE A 285 1.10 -13.57 -5.17
C PHE A 285 2.05 -14.60 -5.79
N ASN A 286 2.50 -15.53 -4.97
CA ASN A 286 3.51 -16.53 -5.29
C ASN A 286 3.10 -17.91 -4.76
N CYS A 287 3.91 -18.94 -4.98
CA CYS A 287 3.56 -20.29 -4.57
C CYS A 287 3.36 -20.46 -3.06
N LEU A 288 4.01 -19.66 -2.23
CA LEU A 288 3.86 -19.71 -0.77
C LEU A 288 2.68 -18.87 -0.26
N SER A 289 2.14 -17.97 -1.10
CA SER A 289 0.96 -17.17 -0.73
C SER A 289 -0.33 -17.99 -0.73
N VAL A 290 -0.35 -19.10 -1.46
CA VAL A 290 -1.59 -19.84 -1.79
C VAL A 290 -2.24 -20.44 -0.54
N THR A 291 -1.45 -20.99 0.38
CA THR A 291 -1.95 -21.75 1.51
C THR A 291 -2.55 -20.89 2.63
N SER A 292 -2.15 -19.63 2.75
CA SER A 292 -2.72 -18.67 3.72
C SER A 292 -3.51 -17.54 3.07
N PHE A 293 -3.93 -17.71 1.81
CA PHE A 293 -4.62 -16.65 1.10
C PHE A 293 -6.04 -16.40 1.65
N THR A 294 -6.73 -17.43 2.12
CA THR A 294 -8.05 -17.29 2.75
C THR A 294 -7.96 -16.48 4.04
N GLU A 295 -6.97 -16.75 4.88
CA GLU A 295 -6.71 -16.00 6.11
C GLU A 295 -6.36 -14.53 5.82
N PHE A 296 -5.56 -14.28 4.78
CA PHE A 296 -5.31 -12.92 4.31
C PHE A 296 -6.62 -12.20 3.92
N LEU A 297 -7.52 -12.86 3.19
CA LEU A 297 -8.82 -12.29 2.82
C LEU A 297 -9.74 -12.05 4.03
N GLN A 298 -9.70 -12.94 5.04
CA GLN A 298 -10.42 -12.75 6.31
C GLN A 298 -9.93 -11.49 7.02
N GLY A 299 -8.62 -11.27 7.09
CA GLY A 299 -8.05 -10.06 7.64
C GLY A 299 -8.48 -8.79 6.89
N ILE A 300 -8.55 -8.84 5.55
CA ILE A 300 -9.07 -7.72 4.75
C ILE A 300 -10.52 -7.41 5.12
N LEU A 301 -11.39 -8.42 5.26
CA LEU A 301 -12.78 -8.22 5.68
C LEU A 301 -12.88 -7.64 7.10
N GLU A 302 -12.06 -8.12 8.04
CA GLU A 302 -12.01 -7.59 9.41
C GLU A 302 -11.68 -6.11 9.43
N LEU A 303 -10.66 -5.68 8.68
CA LEU A 303 -10.33 -4.27 8.55
C LEU A 303 -11.47 -3.48 7.90
N ARG A 304 -12.07 -4.00 6.83
CA ARG A 304 -13.21 -3.35 6.16
C ARG A 304 -14.42 -3.25 7.06
N ASP A 305 -14.71 -4.29 7.85
CA ASP A 305 -15.83 -4.29 8.79
C ASP A 305 -15.68 -3.22 9.86
N LYS A 306 -14.46 -3.03 10.35
CA LYS A 306 -14.15 -2.04 11.36
C LYS A 306 -14.14 -0.61 10.80
N TRP A 307 -13.47 -0.38 9.66
CA TRP A 307 -13.12 0.97 9.20
C TRP A 307 -14.01 1.50 8.08
N SER A 308 -14.80 0.63 7.39
CA SER A 308 -15.75 1.07 6.39
C SER A 308 -17.07 1.58 6.99
N LYS A 309 -17.39 1.22 8.24
CA LYS A 309 -18.61 1.67 8.92
C LYS A 309 -18.56 3.11 9.40
N GLU A 310 -17.36 3.63 9.66
CA GLU A 310 -17.19 4.96 10.26
C GLU A 310 -17.26 6.10 9.25
N SER A 311 -17.28 5.81 7.96
CA SER A 311 -17.51 6.81 6.91
C SER A 311 -18.98 7.11 6.65
N GLN A 312 -19.86 6.99 7.66
CA GLN A 312 -21.26 7.35 7.54
C GLN A 312 -21.45 8.87 7.64
N TYR A 313 -21.95 9.44 6.58
CA TYR A 313 -22.28 10.86 6.48
C TYR A 313 -23.69 11.16 7.01
N ALA A 314 -23.83 12.21 7.79
CA ALA A 314 -25.08 12.52 8.48
C ALA A 314 -26.17 13.15 7.63
N MET A 315 -25.95 13.38 6.36
CA MET A 315 -26.91 14.06 5.48
C MET A 315 -27.69 13.12 4.55
N GLY A 316 -27.67 11.80 4.79
CA GLY A 316 -28.35 10.83 3.92
C GLY A 316 -27.68 10.65 2.55
N TRP A 317 -26.48 11.16 2.39
CA TRP A 317 -25.62 10.96 1.23
C TRP A 317 -24.51 10.02 1.66
N GLU A 318 -24.79 8.73 1.56
CA GLU A 318 -23.79 7.69 1.76
C GLU A 318 -22.90 7.65 0.54
N VAL A 319 -21.73 8.28 0.61
CA VAL A 319 -20.59 7.91 -0.21
C VAL A 319 -19.58 7.29 0.75
N PRO A 320 -19.71 6.02 1.04
CA PRO A 320 -18.75 5.33 1.88
C PRO A 320 -17.41 5.31 1.15
N GLU A 321 -16.38 5.77 1.80
CA GLU A 321 -15.03 5.72 1.27
C GLU A 321 -14.39 4.36 1.59
N GLN A 322 -14.04 3.63 0.57
CA GLN A 322 -13.26 2.41 0.76
C GLN A 322 -11.81 2.78 1.09
N ARG A 323 -11.44 2.61 2.34
CA ARG A 323 -10.07 2.88 2.82
C ARG A 323 -9.14 1.67 2.70
N ILE A 324 -9.69 0.47 2.56
CA ILE A 324 -8.94 -0.77 2.53
C ILE A 324 -9.09 -1.44 1.17
N TRP A 325 -7.98 -1.56 0.47
CA TRP A 325 -7.86 -2.19 -0.84
C TRP A 325 -6.82 -3.31 -0.79
N PHE A 326 -6.86 -4.21 -1.76
CA PHE A 326 -5.77 -5.15 -1.99
C PHE A 326 -5.60 -5.44 -3.48
N ASP A 327 -4.39 -5.83 -3.83
CA ASP A 327 -4.05 -6.34 -5.15
C ASP A 327 -3.19 -7.59 -5.03
N ILE A 328 -3.34 -8.51 -5.98
CA ILE A 328 -2.67 -9.81 -6.02
C ILE A 328 -1.89 -9.99 -7.33
N PRO A 329 -0.90 -9.12 -7.61
CA PRO A 329 -0.05 -9.30 -8.78
C PRO A 329 0.75 -10.60 -8.67
N LEU A 330 0.78 -11.37 -9.78
CA LEU A 330 1.52 -12.61 -9.83
C LEU A 330 3.04 -12.38 -9.86
N LEU A 331 3.74 -13.07 -8.99
CA LEU A 331 5.20 -13.16 -9.03
C LEU A 331 5.64 -13.94 -10.28
N ARG A 332 6.46 -13.31 -11.13
CA ARG A 332 7.01 -13.91 -12.34
C ARG A 332 8.49 -14.29 -12.22
N ALA A 333 9.21 -13.59 -11.38
CA ALA A 333 10.62 -13.82 -11.11
C ALA A 333 10.91 -13.60 -9.61
N PRO A 334 11.60 -14.51 -8.96
CA PRO A 334 12.23 -15.73 -9.51
C PRO A 334 11.18 -16.79 -9.92
N ALA A 335 11.46 -17.55 -11.00
CA ALA A 335 10.52 -18.51 -11.56
C ALA A 335 10.19 -19.64 -10.58
N TRP A 336 11.15 -20.07 -9.77
CA TRP A 336 10.95 -21.14 -8.78
C TRP A 336 10.00 -20.77 -7.63
N GLN A 337 9.65 -19.50 -7.48
CA GLN A 337 8.67 -19.06 -6.48
C GLN A 337 7.32 -18.63 -7.12
N SER A 338 7.19 -18.77 -8.43
CA SER A 338 5.91 -18.51 -9.12
C SER A 338 4.92 -19.65 -8.85
N VAL A 339 3.63 -19.35 -8.89
CA VAL A 339 2.53 -20.31 -8.65
C VAL A 339 2.55 -21.54 -9.55
N HIS A 340 3.19 -21.47 -10.71
CA HIS A 340 3.24 -22.57 -11.65
C HIS A 340 4.09 -23.77 -11.18
N VAL A 341 4.93 -23.62 -10.15
CA VAL A 341 5.69 -24.76 -9.61
C VAL A 341 4.83 -25.71 -8.80
N LEU A 342 3.68 -25.23 -8.34
CA LEU A 342 2.76 -26.00 -7.50
C LEU A 342 2.07 -27.11 -8.32
N PRO A 343 1.86 -28.28 -7.70
CA PRO A 343 0.93 -29.29 -8.22
C PRO A 343 -0.50 -28.81 -8.23
N SER A 344 -1.34 -29.49 -9.05
CA SER A 344 -2.74 -29.08 -9.28
C SER A 344 -3.63 -29.06 -8.05
N GLU A 345 -3.32 -29.88 -7.03
CA GLU A 345 -4.06 -29.92 -5.76
C GLU A 345 -4.07 -28.58 -5.00
N TYR A 346 -3.06 -27.71 -5.23
CA TYR A 346 -3.06 -26.38 -4.66
C TYR A 346 -4.08 -25.43 -5.30
N CYS A 347 -4.66 -25.80 -6.43
CA CYS A 347 -5.79 -25.08 -6.99
C CYS A 347 -7.00 -25.10 -6.07
N ASP A 348 -7.13 -26.12 -5.19
CA ASP A 348 -8.25 -26.25 -4.26
C ASP A 348 -8.23 -25.12 -3.23
N TYR A 349 -7.06 -24.77 -2.66
CA TYR A 349 -6.91 -23.61 -1.79
C TYR A 349 -7.39 -22.32 -2.45
N MET A 350 -7.05 -22.14 -3.72
CA MET A 350 -7.46 -20.95 -4.45
C MET A 350 -8.95 -20.97 -4.77
N GLN A 351 -9.55 -22.14 -5.00
CA GLN A 351 -10.99 -22.29 -5.19
C GLN A 351 -11.75 -21.98 -3.90
N GLU A 352 -11.26 -22.46 -2.75
CA GLU A 352 -11.82 -22.15 -1.43
C GLU A 352 -11.75 -20.64 -1.15
N ALA A 353 -10.63 -20.01 -1.42
CA ALA A 353 -10.47 -18.57 -1.29
C ALA A 353 -11.44 -17.78 -2.19
N ILE A 354 -11.62 -18.20 -3.45
CA ILE A 354 -12.59 -17.59 -4.37
C ILE A 354 -14.01 -17.79 -3.87
N GLN A 355 -14.35 -19.00 -3.36
CA GLN A 355 -15.66 -19.24 -2.79
C GLN A 355 -15.91 -18.34 -1.57
N PHE A 356 -14.90 -18.19 -0.69
CA PHE A 356 -14.98 -17.26 0.43
C PHE A 356 -15.25 -15.84 -0.03
N MET A 357 -14.61 -15.39 -1.12
CA MET A 357 -14.86 -14.06 -1.68
C MET A 357 -16.28 -13.94 -2.23
N GLU A 358 -16.79 -14.97 -2.94
CA GLU A 358 -18.16 -14.96 -3.47
C GLU A 358 -19.21 -14.95 -2.34
N ASP A 359 -18.98 -15.71 -1.26
CA ASP A 359 -19.87 -15.76 -0.10
C ASP A 359 -19.91 -14.43 0.67
N ASN A 360 -18.84 -13.64 0.56
CA ASN A 360 -18.68 -12.33 1.19
C ASN A 360 -18.61 -11.20 0.15
N LYS A 361 -19.27 -11.39 -0.99
CA LYS A 361 -19.30 -10.41 -2.06
C LYS A 361 -20.09 -9.17 -1.65
N ALA A 362 -19.64 -8.01 -2.12
CA ALA A 362 -20.35 -6.75 -1.97
C ALA A 362 -21.76 -6.85 -2.59
N THR A 363 -22.77 -6.44 -1.85
CA THR A 363 -24.16 -6.46 -2.32
C THR A 363 -24.41 -5.45 -3.44
N GLU A 364 -23.75 -4.27 -3.33
CA GLU A 364 -23.70 -3.23 -4.35
C GLU A 364 -22.29 -2.65 -4.42
N ASP A 365 -21.66 -2.69 -5.58
CA ASP A 365 -20.24 -2.32 -5.76
C ASP A 365 -19.88 -0.89 -5.30
N TYR A 366 -20.85 0.01 -5.25
CA TYR A 366 -20.64 1.42 -4.89
C TYR A 366 -21.14 1.80 -3.49
N VAL A 367 -21.82 0.92 -2.81
CA VAL A 367 -22.47 1.19 -1.51
C VAL A 367 -21.97 0.25 -0.41
N ASP A 368 -21.66 -1.01 -0.75
CA ASP A 368 -21.10 -1.98 0.19
C ASP A 368 -19.57 -2.05 0.05
N TYR A 369 -18.88 -1.38 0.97
CA TYR A 369 -17.41 -1.30 0.99
C TYR A 369 -16.77 -2.36 1.87
N ARG A 370 -17.55 -3.24 2.46
CA ARG A 370 -17.05 -4.36 3.26
C ARG A 370 -16.80 -5.57 2.38
N GLY A 371 -17.76 -5.89 1.51
CA GLY A 371 -17.70 -7.06 0.65
C GLY A 371 -16.63 -6.97 -0.43
N PHE A 372 -16.30 -8.14 -0.99
CA PHE A 372 -15.38 -8.23 -2.11
C PHE A 372 -16.03 -7.75 -3.41
N LYS A 373 -15.29 -6.98 -4.18
CA LYS A 373 -15.75 -6.43 -5.45
C LYS A 373 -15.61 -7.45 -6.59
N ASP A 374 -16.43 -7.31 -7.63
CA ASP A 374 -16.37 -8.16 -8.82
C ASP A 374 -14.97 -8.20 -9.46
N PHE A 375 -14.28 -7.07 -9.51
CA PHE A 375 -12.93 -7.02 -10.08
C PHE A 375 -11.87 -7.71 -9.20
N GLU A 376 -12.03 -7.73 -7.87
CA GLU A 376 -11.14 -8.44 -6.94
C GLU A 376 -11.32 -9.96 -7.12
N ILE A 377 -12.57 -10.43 -7.16
CA ILE A 377 -12.90 -11.83 -7.45
C ILE A 377 -12.39 -12.25 -8.82
N ALA A 378 -12.57 -11.40 -9.84
CA ALA A 378 -12.08 -11.67 -11.18
C ALA A 378 -10.54 -11.79 -11.24
N LYS A 379 -9.81 -11.01 -10.44
CA LYS A 379 -8.35 -11.16 -10.30
C LYS A 379 -7.96 -12.50 -9.69
N ALA A 380 -8.64 -12.94 -8.62
CA ALA A 380 -8.41 -14.23 -8.00
C ALA A 380 -8.69 -15.39 -8.97
N LYS A 381 -9.80 -15.34 -9.71
CA LYS A 381 -10.13 -16.32 -10.76
C LYS A 381 -9.07 -16.39 -11.86
N ARG A 382 -8.55 -15.23 -12.29
CA ARG A 382 -7.47 -15.19 -13.28
C ARG A 382 -6.18 -15.82 -12.74
N ASN A 383 -5.84 -15.63 -11.47
CA ASN A 383 -4.69 -16.27 -10.86
C ASN A 383 -4.87 -17.79 -10.81
N LEU A 384 -6.06 -18.27 -10.46
CA LEU A 384 -6.40 -19.70 -10.54
C LEU A 384 -6.28 -20.27 -11.96
N ASP A 385 -6.74 -19.53 -12.97
CA ASP A 385 -6.61 -19.97 -14.36
C ASP A 385 -5.13 -20.08 -14.79
N ILE A 386 -4.26 -19.23 -14.27
CA ILE A 386 -2.81 -19.31 -14.51
C ILE A 386 -2.21 -20.52 -13.79
N MET A 387 -2.64 -20.84 -12.57
CA MET A 387 -2.21 -22.04 -11.84
C MET A 387 -2.56 -23.35 -12.57
N LYS A 388 -3.64 -23.35 -13.34
CA LYS A 388 -4.10 -24.50 -14.13
C LYS A 388 -3.41 -24.67 -15.48
N GLN A 389 -2.54 -23.74 -15.88
CA GLN A 389 -1.85 -23.83 -17.17
C GLN A 389 -0.76 -24.89 -17.17
N ASP A 390 -0.73 -25.66 -18.24
CA ASP A 390 0.33 -26.62 -18.47
C ASP A 390 1.67 -25.91 -18.71
N ILE A 391 2.73 -26.44 -18.12
CA ILE A 391 4.09 -25.93 -18.25
C ILE A 391 4.99 -27.02 -18.79
N ASP A 392 5.99 -26.64 -19.59
CA ASP A 392 7.04 -27.52 -20.07
C ASP A 392 7.68 -28.29 -18.90
N SER A 393 7.72 -29.61 -19.04
CA SER A 393 8.17 -30.51 -17.96
C SER A 393 9.61 -30.30 -17.53
N ASP A 394 10.51 -29.92 -18.47
CA ASP A 394 11.91 -29.69 -18.17
C ASP A 394 12.09 -28.35 -17.45
N LYS A 395 11.30 -27.35 -17.82
CA LYS A 395 11.24 -26.07 -17.11
C LYS A 395 10.70 -26.26 -15.70
N LEU A 396 9.60 -26.97 -15.53
CA LEU A 396 9.00 -27.24 -14.24
C LEU A 396 9.97 -27.97 -13.28
N ARG A 397 10.67 -28.97 -13.81
CA ARG A 397 11.69 -29.70 -13.04
C ARG A 397 12.82 -28.77 -12.58
N ARG A 398 13.35 -27.89 -13.44
CA ARG A 398 14.38 -26.92 -13.04
C ARG A 398 13.87 -25.92 -12.01
N ASP A 399 12.68 -25.40 -12.21
CA ASP A 399 12.10 -24.43 -11.27
C ASP A 399 11.85 -25.08 -9.90
N ARG A 400 11.39 -26.33 -9.83
CA ARG A 400 11.24 -27.09 -8.57
C ARG A 400 12.57 -27.42 -7.89
N ALA A 401 13.58 -27.79 -8.65
CA ALA A 401 14.91 -27.98 -8.11
C ALA A 401 15.50 -26.68 -7.54
N ASP A 402 15.34 -25.55 -8.23
CA ASP A 402 15.75 -24.25 -7.73
C ASP A 402 14.95 -23.82 -6.48
N PHE A 403 13.67 -24.18 -6.40
CA PHE A 403 12.88 -24.00 -5.18
C PHE A 403 13.50 -24.74 -3.99
N PHE A 404 13.79 -26.02 -4.15
CA PHE A 404 14.40 -26.84 -3.09
C PHE A 404 15.76 -26.30 -2.66
N LYS A 405 16.64 -26.01 -3.61
CA LYS A 405 17.95 -25.43 -3.35
C LYS A 405 17.87 -24.10 -2.62
N PHE A 406 16.99 -23.22 -3.08
CA PHE A 406 16.84 -21.90 -2.50
C PHE A 406 16.34 -21.98 -1.06
N PHE A 407 15.23 -22.70 -0.82
CA PHE A 407 14.62 -22.71 0.51
C PHE A 407 15.38 -23.58 1.51
N SER A 408 16.11 -24.61 1.08
CA SER A 408 17.06 -25.33 1.94
C SER A 408 18.18 -24.41 2.44
N GLU A 409 18.76 -23.61 1.54
CA GLU A 409 19.80 -22.64 1.88
C GLU A 409 19.24 -21.46 2.70
N HIS A 410 18.03 -21.00 2.39
CA HIS A 410 17.30 -19.99 3.15
C HIS A 410 17.12 -20.41 4.60
N ASP A 411 16.66 -21.63 4.85
CA ASP A 411 16.48 -22.16 6.20
C ASP A 411 17.82 -22.23 6.95
N ALA A 412 18.87 -22.69 6.29
CA ALA A 412 20.20 -22.80 6.89
C ALA A 412 20.79 -21.41 7.27
N ARG A 413 20.58 -20.39 6.43
CA ARG A 413 21.12 -19.03 6.68
C ARG A 413 20.34 -18.24 7.72
N ARG A 414 19.05 -18.52 7.85
CA ARG A 414 18.10 -17.69 8.60
C ARG A 414 17.52 -18.36 9.85
N ASP A 415 18.01 -19.59 10.13
CA ASP A 415 17.52 -20.42 11.26
C ASP A 415 15.99 -20.57 11.22
N THR A 416 15.46 -20.84 10.01
CA THR A 416 14.03 -21.08 9.77
C THR A 416 13.81 -22.55 9.40
N ASN A 417 12.55 -22.97 9.28
CA ASN A 417 12.20 -24.31 8.88
C ASN A 417 10.95 -24.31 8.00
N PHE A 418 11.14 -24.57 6.71
CA PHE A 418 10.06 -24.56 5.73
C PHE A 418 8.91 -25.49 6.12
N LEU A 419 9.21 -26.74 6.48
CA LEU A 419 8.20 -27.72 6.79
C LEU A 419 7.48 -27.50 8.14
N ALA A 420 8.09 -26.76 9.04
CA ALA A 420 7.41 -26.31 10.26
C ALA A 420 6.43 -25.18 9.97
N THR A 421 6.77 -24.26 9.07
CA THR A 421 5.94 -23.10 8.69
C THR A 421 4.84 -23.49 7.68
N PHE A 422 5.13 -24.42 6.78
CA PHE A 422 4.22 -24.89 5.72
C PHE A 422 4.04 -26.41 5.78
N PRO A 423 3.48 -26.98 6.86
CA PRO A 423 3.33 -28.42 6.99
C PRO A 423 2.47 -29.04 5.89
N GLU A 424 1.52 -28.31 5.34
CA GLU A 424 0.66 -28.72 4.23
C GLU A 424 1.41 -28.83 2.89
N MET A 425 2.63 -28.26 2.80
CA MET A 425 3.47 -28.31 1.60
C MET A 425 4.50 -29.47 1.63
N HIS A 426 4.39 -30.39 2.58
CA HIS A 426 5.35 -31.49 2.72
C HIS A 426 5.50 -32.34 1.45
N GLN A 427 4.41 -32.68 0.79
CA GLN A 427 4.45 -33.49 -0.44
C GLN A 427 5.06 -32.69 -1.61
N PHE A 428 4.75 -31.42 -1.72
CA PHE A 428 5.37 -30.53 -2.70
C PHE A 428 6.88 -30.39 -2.47
N TRP A 429 7.30 -30.26 -1.22
CA TRP A 429 8.72 -30.23 -0.85
C TRP A 429 9.46 -31.46 -1.33
N GLN A 430 8.91 -32.67 -1.10
CA GLN A 430 9.47 -33.92 -1.59
C GLN A 430 9.60 -33.97 -3.12
N GLN A 431 8.58 -33.50 -3.85
CA GLN A 431 8.65 -33.40 -5.30
C GLN A 431 9.77 -32.45 -5.77
N CYS A 432 10.01 -31.37 -5.03
CA CYS A 432 11.11 -30.45 -5.33
C CYS A 432 12.49 -31.06 -5.04
N GLU A 433 12.64 -31.82 -3.95
CA GLU A 433 13.86 -32.58 -3.62
C GLU A 433 14.17 -33.65 -4.69
N GLU A 434 13.14 -34.40 -5.12
CA GLU A 434 13.28 -35.38 -6.20
C GLU A 434 13.69 -34.70 -7.53
N ALA A 435 13.13 -33.52 -7.82
CA ALA A 435 13.49 -32.76 -9.00
C ALA A 435 14.93 -32.29 -8.99
N ASP A 436 15.46 -31.91 -7.81
CA ASP A 436 16.87 -31.56 -7.63
C ASP A 436 17.80 -32.77 -7.80
N ALA A 437 17.43 -33.91 -7.26
CA ALA A 437 18.21 -35.13 -7.39
C ALA A 437 18.34 -35.65 -8.84
N LEU A 438 17.47 -35.19 -9.75
CA LEU A 438 17.45 -35.57 -11.16
C LEU A 438 18.18 -34.58 -12.08
N LEU A 439 18.71 -33.47 -11.57
CA LEU A 439 19.49 -32.47 -12.29
C LEU A 439 20.98 -32.63 -12.04
#